data_aa8dd5e60fa9c34bad79da9d946ad7fd
#
_entry.id   aa8dd5e60fa9c34bad79da9d946ad7fd
#
_cell.length_a   1.000
_cell.length_b   1.000
_cell.length_c   1.000
_cell.angle_alpha   90.00
_cell.angle_beta   90.00
_cell.angle_gamma   90.00
#
_symmetry.space_group_name_H-M   'P 1'
#
loop_
_entity.id
_entity.type
_entity.pdbx_description
1 polymer ?
#
loop_
_entity_poly.entity_id
_entity_poly.type
_entity_poly.pdbx_seq_one_letter_code
_entity_poly.pdbx_strand_id
1 'polypeptide(L)'
;DFVGEVEEAVSAADAAVIVVSGKAGVEVGTEKAWALCDKYNLPRMVYVTEMDVDDASFRQVVQDLTDKFGKVIAPHFQPIRENEKLVGYVNVIKNAGRRYTGLGQREECEIPDYCKPNLEMYREKLLEAVAEISDEYMERYFAGDEFSVEEIRSAMRTEVMEGSIVPVAMGSNIQAQGVANLLSDIVRFFPSPDWRECAGINRKTNEIYEANYDFARAKSAYVFKTMVDPFIGKYSFIKVCSGVLKGDDTLYNADTDTDEKLGKIYTMFGNKPVEVSELFAGDIGAIAKLTATRTGDTLSTKTTPVLYGKTEYSKPYTYMKYVTKNKGDEDKVSQALQKMMAEDVTLKVVNDSENRQALLYGIGDQHLEIAVSKLLDRYKCEVTLETPKVAFRETIRKQSDVDSKYKKQSGGHGQYGHVKMRFAPSGDLEIPYEFDEEVVGGAVPKNYFPAVEKGLQESVVKGPLAGYPVVGVKATLYDGSYHPVDSSEMAFKTATIQAFKKGFMEASPVLLEPIVSVKVTVPDEYTGDVMGDLNKRRGRVLGMTPVGAGNQIVEADVPMTGLFGYCTTLRSMTGGRGTYEYTFARYEQAPSEVQEAEIAKRAAEE
;
A
#
# COMPACT_ATOMS: atom_id res chain seq x y z
N ASP A 1 7.10 -4.01 4.20
CA ASP A 1 6.13 -3.18 4.92
C ASP A 1 6.28 -1.68 4.66
N PHE A 2 7.43 -1.22 4.16
CA PHE A 2 7.70 0.20 3.91
C PHE A 2 7.81 0.52 2.43
N VAL A 3 7.03 -0.17 1.60
CA VAL A 3 7.05 -0.01 0.14
C VAL A 3 6.67 1.41 -0.29
N GLY A 4 5.82 2.11 0.45
CA GLY A 4 5.46 3.50 0.17
C GLY A 4 6.67 4.43 0.13
N GLU A 5 7.61 4.30 1.06
CA GLU A 5 8.88 5.06 1.07
C GLU A 5 9.74 4.78 -0.16
N VAL A 6 9.76 3.52 -0.61
CA VAL A 6 10.49 3.11 -1.82
C VAL A 6 9.82 3.69 -3.07
N GLU A 7 8.49 3.62 -3.15
CA GLU A 7 7.71 4.17 -4.27
C GLU A 7 7.88 5.70 -4.39
N GLU A 8 7.89 6.43 -3.26
CA GLU A 8 8.20 7.86 -3.23
C GLU A 8 9.60 8.13 -3.78
N ALA A 9 10.63 7.43 -3.29
CA ALA A 9 12.01 7.62 -3.72
C ALA A 9 12.21 7.30 -5.21
N VAL A 10 11.63 6.20 -5.68
CA VAL A 10 11.73 5.76 -7.08
C VAL A 10 11.04 6.74 -8.02
N SER A 11 9.94 7.37 -7.60
CA SER A 11 9.22 8.37 -8.42
C SER A 11 10.08 9.60 -8.75
N ALA A 12 11.07 9.92 -7.91
CA ALA A 12 11.97 11.04 -8.10
C ALA A 12 13.37 10.63 -8.66
N ALA A 13 13.66 9.33 -8.69
CA ALA A 13 14.94 8.83 -9.14
C ALA A 13 15.11 8.89 -10.66
N ASP A 14 16.35 9.10 -11.13
CA ASP A 14 16.72 9.05 -12.55
C ASP A 14 17.40 7.74 -12.92
N ALA A 15 17.95 7.03 -11.94
CA ALA A 15 18.58 5.72 -12.08
C ALA A 15 18.56 4.98 -10.74
N ALA A 16 18.83 3.69 -10.73
CA ALA A 16 18.84 2.87 -9.55
C ALA A 16 20.11 2.01 -9.43
N VAL A 17 20.64 1.92 -8.21
CA VAL A 17 21.65 0.91 -7.84
C VAL A 17 20.95 -0.14 -6.99
N ILE A 18 20.81 -1.36 -7.52
CA ILE A 18 20.23 -2.49 -6.79
C ILE A 18 21.37 -3.19 -6.05
N VAL A 19 21.31 -3.16 -4.71
CA VAL A 19 22.32 -3.78 -3.86
C VAL A 19 21.93 -5.21 -3.53
N VAL A 20 22.82 -6.15 -3.80
CA VAL A 20 22.61 -7.60 -3.59
C VAL A 20 23.71 -8.13 -2.68
N SER A 21 23.37 -8.96 -1.70
CA SER A 21 24.35 -9.64 -0.85
C SER A 21 25.10 -10.70 -1.64
N GLY A 22 26.43 -10.68 -1.56
CA GLY A 22 27.28 -11.71 -2.15
C GLY A 22 27.10 -13.11 -1.52
N LYS A 23 26.55 -13.15 -0.30
CA LYS A 23 26.25 -14.38 0.44
C LYS A 23 24.81 -14.85 0.23
N ALA A 24 23.84 -13.96 0.38
CA ALA A 24 22.42 -14.32 0.27
C ALA A 24 21.96 -14.47 -1.19
N GLY A 25 22.62 -13.79 -2.14
CA GLY A 25 22.21 -13.84 -3.54
C GLY A 25 20.97 -12.99 -3.84
N VAL A 26 20.23 -13.41 -4.86
CA VAL A 26 19.00 -12.74 -5.29
C VAL A 26 17.86 -13.05 -4.33
N GLU A 27 17.34 -12.03 -3.67
CA GLU A 27 16.25 -12.12 -2.70
C GLU A 27 15.00 -11.38 -3.22
N VAL A 28 13.88 -11.53 -2.50
CA VAL A 28 12.60 -10.86 -2.83
C VAL A 28 12.74 -9.34 -2.96
N GLY A 29 13.61 -8.72 -2.13
CA GLY A 29 13.93 -7.30 -2.24
C GLY A 29 14.53 -6.92 -3.58
N THR A 30 15.43 -7.76 -4.11
CA THR A 30 16.02 -7.61 -5.45
C THR A 30 14.97 -7.68 -6.55
N GLU A 31 14.06 -8.68 -6.46
CA GLU A 31 12.97 -8.86 -7.42
C GLU A 31 12.03 -7.64 -7.45
N LYS A 32 11.64 -7.16 -6.29
CA LYS A 32 10.77 -5.97 -6.15
C LYS A 32 11.44 -4.70 -6.65
N ALA A 33 12.71 -4.49 -6.33
CA ALA A 33 13.48 -3.35 -6.83
C ALA A 33 13.61 -3.40 -8.36
N TRP A 34 13.84 -4.59 -8.91
CA TRP A 34 13.89 -4.79 -10.36
C TRP A 34 12.56 -4.45 -11.03
N ALA A 35 11.45 -4.96 -10.51
CA ALA A 35 10.10 -4.69 -11.01
C ALA A 35 9.74 -3.19 -10.94
N LEU A 36 10.17 -2.48 -9.89
CA LEU A 36 9.99 -1.03 -9.81
C LEU A 36 10.80 -0.30 -10.87
N CYS A 37 12.04 -0.73 -11.13
CA CYS A 37 12.84 -0.16 -12.23
C CYS A 37 12.16 -0.38 -13.58
N ASP A 38 11.56 -1.55 -13.83
CA ASP A 38 10.79 -1.81 -15.06
C ASP A 38 9.55 -0.92 -15.14
N LYS A 39 8.78 -0.82 -14.04
CA LYS A 39 7.57 0.02 -13.98
C LYS A 39 7.85 1.49 -14.32
N TYR A 40 8.98 2.03 -13.84
CA TYR A 40 9.34 3.43 -14.02
C TYR A 40 10.38 3.66 -15.14
N ASN A 41 10.70 2.62 -15.90
CA ASN A 41 11.72 2.65 -16.95
C ASN A 41 13.03 3.29 -16.47
N LEU A 42 13.53 2.84 -15.31
CA LEU A 42 14.75 3.36 -14.71
C LEU A 42 15.99 2.59 -15.20
N PRO A 43 17.00 3.29 -15.72
CA PRO A 43 18.34 2.75 -15.87
C PRO A 43 18.82 2.19 -14.53
N ARG A 44 19.48 1.02 -14.56
CA ARG A 44 19.89 0.35 -13.32
C ARG A 44 21.25 -0.30 -13.45
N MET A 45 21.91 -0.47 -12.32
CA MET A 45 23.06 -1.36 -12.15
C MET A 45 22.91 -2.18 -10.88
N VAL A 46 23.60 -3.30 -10.81
CA VAL A 46 23.67 -4.14 -9.60
C VAL A 46 25.02 -3.93 -8.93
N TYR A 47 25.01 -3.80 -7.61
CA TYR A 47 26.20 -3.78 -6.79
C TYR A 47 26.15 -4.96 -5.81
N VAL A 48 27.06 -5.92 -6.00
CA VAL A 48 27.18 -7.10 -5.11
C VAL A 48 28.08 -6.71 -3.95
N THR A 49 27.49 -6.56 -2.78
CA THR A 49 28.18 -6.20 -1.54
C THR A 49 28.56 -7.45 -0.71
N GLU A 50 29.19 -7.27 0.44
CA GLU A 50 29.59 -8.35 1.34
C GLU A 50 30.56 -9.36 0.71
N MET A 51 31.37 -8.92 -0.24
CA MET A 51 32.36 -9.79 -0.88
C MET A 51 33.55 -10.18 0.02
N ASP A 52 33.63 -9.57 1.21
CA ASP A 52 34.59 -9.87 2.27
C ASP A 52 34.11 -10.92 3.27
N VAL A 53 32.86 -11.35 3.17
CA VAL A 53 32.25 -12.36 4.06
C VAL A 53 32.56 -13.78 3.53
N ASP A 54 32.72 -14.71 4.45
CA ASP A 54 32.86 -16.13 4.12
C ASP A 54 31.62 -16.63 3.37
N ASP A 55 31.80 -17.56 2.46
CA ASP A 55 30.74 -18.10 1.57
C ASP A 55 30.16 -17.11 0.55
N ALA A 56 30.66 -15.87 0.44
CA ALA A 56 30.22 -14.97 -0.61
C ALA A 56 30.71 -15.46 -1.99
N SER A 57 29.79 -15.54 -2.94
CA SER A 57 30.08 -16.02 -4.30
C SER A 57 29.53 -15.08 -5.38
N PHE A 58 30.41 -14.21 -5.91
CA PHE A 58 30.05 -13.33 -7.02
C PHE A 58 29.54 -14.08 -8.24
N ARG A 59 30.20 -15.22 -8.57
CA ARG A 59 29.81 -16.06 -9.71
C ARG A 59 28.37 -16.58 -9.56
N GLN A 60 28.02 -17.06 -8.36
CA GLN A 60 26.68 -17.58 -8.10
C GLN A 60 25.64 -16.45 -8.21
N VAL A 61 25.91 -15.30 -7.63
CA VAL A 61 25.01 -14.13 -7.74
C VAL A 61 24.80 -13.71 -9.19
N VAL A 62 25.86 -13.64 -10.00
CA VAL A 62 25.74 -13.34 -11.44
C VAL A 62 24.91 -14.39 -12.18
N GLN A 63 25.08 -15.68 -11.82
CA GLN A 63 24.28 -16.74 -12.41
C GLN A 63 22.81 -16.59 -12.04
N ASP A 64 22.50 -16.39 -10.77
CA ASP A 64 21.13 -16.22 -10.26
C ASP A 64 20.44 -15.02 -10.93
N LEU A 65 21.15 -13.90 -11.07
CA LEU A 65 20.67 -12.71 -11.80
C LEU A 65 20.38 -13.03 -13.26
N THR A 66 21.29 -13.78 -13.92
CA THR A 66 21.15 -14.17 -15.33
C THR A 66 19.96 -15.10 -15.53
N ASP A 67 19.81 -16.09 -14.68
CA ASP A 67 18.72 -17.07 -14.75
C ASP A 67 17.36 -16.41 -14.51
N LYS A 68 17.32 -15.42 -13.62
CA LYS A 68 16.07 -14.75 -13.26
C LYS A 68 15.69 -13.61 -14.20
N PHE A 69 16.65 -12.80 -14.62
CA PHE A 69 16.40 -11.57 -15.38
C PHE A 69 16.92 -11.62 -16.84
N GLY A 70 17.61 -12.68 -17.21
CA GLY A 70 18.05 -12.93 -18.57
C GLY A 70 19.44 -12.37 -18.90
N LYS A 71 19.76 -12.37 -20.19
CA LYS A 71 21.11 -12.06 -20.71
C LYS A 71 21.56 -10.59 -20.64
N VAL A 72 20.70 -9.71 -20.18
CA VAL A 72 21.02 -8.29 -19.94
C VAL A 72 22.07 -8.07 -18.83
N ILE A 73 22.44 -9.10 -18.08
CA ILE A 73 23.39 -9.02 -16.97
C ILE A 73 24.83 -8.98 -17.48
N ALA A 74 25.53 -7.88 -17.22
CA ALA A 74 26.89 -7.61 -17.71
C ALA A 74 27.88 -7.36 -16.56
N PRO A 75 28.52 -8.40 -15.99
CA PRO A 75 29.58 -8.23 -15.00
C PRO A 75 30.77 -7.52 -15.62
N HIS A 76 31.19 -6.38 -15.06
CA HIS A 76 32.35 -5.63 -15.53
C HIS A 76 33.49 -5.57 -14.50
N PHE A 77 33.29 -6.20 -13.36
CA PHE A 77 34.30 -6.53 -12.37
C PHE A 77 34.18 -8.00 -11.95
N GLN A 78 35.31 -8.57 -11.55
CA GLN A 78 35.41 -9.89 -10.96
C GLN A 78 36.29 -9.83 -9.70
N PRO A 79 35.90 -10.44 -8.56
CA PRO A 79 36.68 -10.42 -7.34
C PRO A 79 37.96 -11.24 -7.48
N ILE A 80 39.07 -10.72 -6.91
CA ILE A 80 40.29 -11.49 -6.61
C ILE A 80 40.23 -11.81 -5.12
N ARG A 81 40.21 -13.11 -4.77
CA ARG A 81 40.15 -13.60 -3.39
C ARG A 81 41.37 -14.46 -3.07
N GLU A 82 41.94 -14.21 -1.92
CA GLU A 82 43.02 -15.04 -1.36
C GLU A 82 42.65 -15.46 0.06
N ASN A 83 42.68 -16.75 0.35
CA ASN A 83 42.26 -17.29 1.64
C ASN A 83 40.86 -16.77 2.06
N GLU A 84 39.92 -16.83 1.12
CA GLU A 84 38.51 -16.39 1.26
C GLU A 84 38.32 -14.88 1.49
N LYS A 85 39.39 -14.10 1.54
CA LYS A 85 39.32 -12.64 1.69
C LYS A 85 39.35 -11.95 0.33
N LEU A 86 38.55 -10.88 0.20
CA LEU A 86 38.60 -10.00 -0.95
C LEU A 86 39.90 -9.17 -0.90
N VAL A 87 40.82 -9.38 -1.84
CA VAL A 87 42.09 -8.69 -1.90
C VAL A 87 42.23 -7.75 -3.11
N GLY A 88 41.34 -7.89 -4.09
CA GLY A 88 41.42 -7.08 -5.31
C GLY A 88 40.29 -7.42 -6.28
N TYR A 89 40.44 -6.97 -7.50
CA TYR A 89 39.49 -7.23 -8.57
C TYR A 89 40.15 -7.26 -9.95
N VAL A 90 39.54 -7.97 -10.87
CA VAL A 90 39.83 -7.86 -12.30
C VAL A 90 38.79 -6.92 -12.93
N ASN A 91 39.25 -5.90 -13.65
CA ASN A 91 38.41 -5.04 -14.46
C ASN A 91 38.21 -5.70 -15.84
N VAL A 92 37.04 -6.16 -16.14
CA VAL A 92 36.66 -6.90 -17.37
C VAL A 92 36.81 -6.02 -18.61
N ILE A 93 36.40 -4.73 -18.51
CA ILE A 93 36.51 -3.77 -19.62
C ILE A 93 37.99 -3.53 -20.01
N LYS A 94 38.83 -3.33 -19.00
CA LYS A 94 40.26 -3.04 -19.21
C LYS A 94 41.15 -4.27 -19.36
N ASN A 95 40.62 -5.46 -19.07
CA ASN A 95 41.36 -6.70 -18.98
C ASN A 95 42.60 -6.57 -18.09
N ALA A 96 42.41 -6.03 -16.86
CA ALA A 96 43.53 -5.69 -15.96
C ALA A 96 43.17 -6.01 -14.50
N GLY A 97 44.16 -6.60 -13.79
CA GLY A 97 44.07 -6.90 -12.35
C GLY A 97 44.42 -5.65 -11.50
N ARG A 98 43.75 -5.53 -10.37
CA ARG A 98 43.98 -4.50 -9.36
C ARG A 98 43.91 -5.10 -7.96
N ARG A 99 44.88 -4.74 -7.10
CA ARG A 99 44.95 -5.15 -5.70
C ARG A 99 44.69 -3.94 -4.80
N TYR A 100 43.89 -4.12 -3.77
CA TYR A 100 43.64 -3.10 -2.77
C TYR A 100 44.86 -2.95 -1.84
N THR A 101 45.33 -1.73 -1.65
CA THR A 101 46.49 -1.38 -0.80
C THR A 101 46.08 -0.51 0.39
N GLY A 102 44.83 -0.02 0.42
CA GLY A 102 44.26 0.78 1.50
C GLY A 102 42.89 1.32 1.13
N LEU A 103 42.35 2.18 1.95
CA LEU A 103 41.04 2.80 1.74
C LEU A 103 41.04 3.62 0.44
N GLY A 104 40.32 3.18 -0.58
CA GLY A 104 40.27 3.80 -1.91
C GLY A 104 41.53 3.68 -2.73
N GLN A 105 42.58 3.03 -2.22
CA GLN A 105 43.88 2.87 -2.89
C GLN A 105 44.00 1.48 -3.53
N ARG A 106 44.66 1.42 -4.67
CA ARG A 106 44.84 0.19 -5.44
C ARG A 106 46.09 0.30 -6.33
N GLU A 107 46.71 -0.83 -6.56
CA GLU A 107 47.85 -0.97 -7.47
C GLU A 107 47.56 -2.02 -8.55
N GLU A 108 48.35 -2.01 -9.62
CA GLU A 108 48.25 -3.04 -10.65
C GLU A 108 48.79 -4.37 -10.13
N CYS A 109 48.16 -5.45 -10.55
CA CYS A 109 48.58 -6.81 -10.24
C CYS A 109 48.35 -7.72 -11.45
N GLU A 110 49.02 -8.87 -11.46
CA GLU A 110 48.74 -9.92 -12.43
C GLU A 110 47.35 -10.51 -12.18
N ILE A 111 46.70 -10.93 -13.26
CA ILE A 111 45.41 -11.59 -13.18
C ILE A 111 45.64 -13.06 -12.77
N PRO A 112 45.15 -13.50 -11.62
CA PRO A 112 45.29 -14.88 -11.19
C PRO A 112 44.73 -15.86 -12.21
N ASP A 113 45.37 -17.02 -12.40
CA ASP A 113 44.95 -18.01 -13.39
C ASP A 113 43.50 -18.51 -13.15
N TYR A 114 43.08 -18.63 -11.90
CA TYR A 114 41.73 -19.04 -11.57
C TYR A 114 40.65 -18.01 -11.97
N CYS A 115 41.02 -16.75 -12.21
CA CYS A 115 40.12 -15.72 -12.69
C CYS A 115 39.88 -15.79 -14.21
N LYS A 116 40.83 -16.28 -14.98
CA LYS A 116 40.84 -16.21 -16.45
C LYS A 116 39.60 -16.83 -17.11
N PRO A 117 39.11 -18.03 -16.72
CA PRO A 117 37.96 -18.62 -17.39
C PRO A 117 36.67 -17.76 -17.25
N ASN A 118 36.43 -17.19 -16.05
CA ASN A 118 35.29 -16.31 -15.84
C ASN A 118 35.48 -14.96 -16.53
N LEU A 119 36.72 -14.43 -16.55
CA LEU A 119 37.05 -13.18 -17.23
C LEU A 119 36.77 -13.30 -18.74
N GLU A 120 37.19 -14.37 -19.38
CA GLU A 120 36.92 -14.64 -20.80
C GLU A 120 35.41 -14.67 -21.07
N MET A 121 34.66 -15.44 -20.27
CA MET A 121 33.20 -15.53 -20.39
C MET A 121 32.49 -14.18 -20.19
N TYR A 122 32.88 -13.41 -19.16
CA TYR A 122 32.26 -12.09 -18.90
C TYR A 122 32.62 -11.09 -19.98
N ARG A 123 33.87 -11.12 -20.47
CA ARG A 123 34.32 -10.23 -21.53
C ARG A 123 33.64 -10.53 -22.87
N GLU A 124 33.47 -11.80 -23.22
CA GLU A 124 32.74 -12.24 -24.42
C GLU A 124 31.29 -11.72 -24.40
N LYS A 125 30.56 -11.98 -23.30
CA LYS A 125 29.18 -11.48 -23.13
C LYS A 125 29.09 -9.94 -23.21
N LEU A 126 30.06 -9.24 -22.62
CA LEU A 126 30.10 -7.79 -22.66
C LEU A 126 30.33 -7.27 -24.09
N LEU A 127 31.27 -7.89 -24.84
CA LEU A 127 31.56 -7.50 -26.22
C LEU A 127 30.44 -7.86 -27.19
N GLU A 128 29.73 -8.97 -26.97
CA GLU A 128 28.50 -9.29 -27.70
C GLU A 128 27.45 -8.19 -27.53
N ALA A 129 27.19 -7.77 -26.28
CA ALA A 129 26.25 -6.69 -25.99
C ALA A 129 26.71 -5.36 -26.62
N VAL A 130 27.99 -5.02 -26.52
CA VAL A 130 28.57 -3.83 -27.19
C VAL A 130 28.40 -3.89 -28.71
N ALA A 131 28.49 -5.07 -29.31
CA ALA A 131 28.32 -5.24 -30.75
C ALA A 131 26.87 -4.99 -31.21
N GLU A 132 25.87 -5.25 -30.37
CA GLU A 132 24.44 -5.04 -30.68
C GLU A 132 24.05 -3.57 -30.86
N ILE A 133 24.93 -2.61 -30.51
CA ILE A 133 24.64 -1.17 -30.55
C ILE A 133 24.48 -0.61 -31.97
N SER A 134 25.18 -1.19 -32.96
CA SER A 134 25.05 -0.81 -34.36
C SER A 134 25.58 -1.89 -35.31
N ASP A 135 25.15 -1.83 -36.59
CA ASP A 135 25.62 -2.73 -37.63
C ASP A 135 27.16 -2.65 -37.81
N GLU A 136 27.73 -1.48 -37.67
CA GLU A 136 29.20 -1.27 -37.74
C GLU A 136 29.93 -2.03 -36.62
N TYR A 137 29.41 -1.94 -35.38
CA TYR A 137 30.01 -2.65 -34.24
C TYR A 137 29.83 -4.16 -34.39
N MET A 138 28.69 -4.61 -34.92
CA MET A 138 28.42 -6.02 -35.19
C MET A 138 29.40 -6.58 -36.24
N GLU A 139 29.64 -5.85 -37.34
CA GLU A 139 30.63 -6.25 -38.37
C GLU A 139 32.03 -6.35 -37.81
N ARG A 140 32.46 -5.38 -37.01
CA ARG A 140 33.79 -5.36 -36.35
C ARG A 140 33.95 -6.53 -35.37
N TYR A 141 32.90 -6.83 -34.60
CA TYR A 141 32.92 -7.97 -33.68
C TYR A 141 33.12 -9.30 -34.42
N PHE A 142 32.41 -9.53 -35.49
CA PHE A 142 32.54 -10.74 -36.31
C PHE A 142 33.86 -10.78 -37.10
N ALA A 143 34.46 -9.64 -37.42
CA ALA A 143 35.78 -9.55 -38.00
C ALA A 143 36.92 -9.84 -37.00
N GLY A 144 36.59 -9.85 -35.69
CA GLY A 144 37.58 -10.03 -34.62
C GLY A 144 38.36 -8.76 -34.30
N ASP A 145 37.86 -7.59 -34.66
CA ASP A 145 38.46 -6.31 -34.34
C ASP A 145 38.32 -5.98 -32.86
N GLU A 146 39.37 -5.44 -32.26
CA GLU A 146 39.34 -5.01 -30.87
C GLU A 146 38.59 -3.67 -30.71
N PHE A 147 37.77 -3.59 -29.65
CA PHE A 147 37.14 -2.35 -29.21
C PHE A 147 38.02 -1.65 -28.15
N SER A 148 38.19 -0.36 -28.27
CA SER A 148 38.85 0.44 -27.25
C SER A 148 38.01 0.50 -25.96
N VAL A 149 38.68 0.82 -24.84
CA VAL A 149 37.98 0.98 -23.54
C VAL A 149 36.91 2.07 -23.60
N GLU A 150 37.14 3.13 -24.35
CA GLU A 150 36.24 4.25 -24.54
C GLU A 150 35.01 3.85 -25.37
N GLU A 151 35.19 3.08 -26.43
CA GLU A 151 34.07 2.52 -27.23
C GLU A 151 33.18 1.60 -26.38
N ILE A 152 33.81 0.67 -25.64
CA ILE A 152 33.06 -0.23 -24.73
C ILE A 152 32.25 0.56 -23.69
N ARG A 153 32.85 1.59 -23.09
CA ARG A 153 32.15 2.42 -22.09
C ARG A 153 31.02 3.25 -22.68
N SER A 154 31.25 3.82 -23.87
CA SER A 154 30.21 4.59 -24.55
C SER A 154 29.04 3.71 -24.95
N ALA A 155 29.30 2.52 -25.48
CA ALA A 155 28.29 1.54 -25.79
C ALA A 155 27.52 1.11 -24.53
N MET A 156 28.20 0.71 -23.46
CA MET A 156 27.58 0.37 -22.19
C MET A 156 26.68 1.49 -21.65
N ARG A 157 27.13 2.76 -21.76
CA ARG A 157 26.31 3.89 -21.32
C ARG A 157 24.99 3.97 -22.07
N THR A 158 25.01 3.85 -23.40
CA THR A 158 23.82 3.84 -24.24
C THR A 158 22.88 2.68 -23.85
N GLU A 159 23.43 1.48 -23.79
CA GLU A 159 22.68 0.27 -23.45
C GLU A 159 22.09 0.30 -22.03
N VAL A 160 22.80 0.89 -21.06
CA VAL A 160 22.27 1.08 -19.68
C VAL A 160 21.11 2.07 -19.66
N MET A 161 21.20 3.15 -20.45
CA MET A 161 20.13 4.14 -20.55
C MET A 161 18.88 3.56 -21.24
N GLU A 162 19.05 2.70 -22.22
CA GLU A 162 17.96 1.99 -22.90
C GLU A 162 17.43 0.79 -22.11
N GLY A 163 18.15 0.36 -21.07
CA GLY A 163 17.79 -0.77 -20.22
C GLY A 163 18.14 -2.15 -20.81
N SER A 164 18.92 -2.17 -21.92
CA SER A 164 19.35 -3.40 -22.60
C SER A 164 20.44 -4.14 -21.84
N ILE A 165 21.29 -3.42 -21.11
CA ILE A 165 22.37 -3.95 -20.27
C ILE A 165 22.19 -3.49 -18.82
N VAL A 166 22.46 -4.41 -17.90
CA VAL A 166 22.56 -4.12 -16.47
C VAL A 166 23.98 -4.45 -15.99
N PRO A 167 24.84 -3.44 -15.78
CA PRO A 167 26.19 -3.65 -15.27
C PRO A 167 26.15 -4.25 -13.86
N VAL A 168 27.08 -5.16 -13.57
CA VAL A 168 27.25 -5.73 -12.23
C VAL A 168 28.64 -5.39 -11.72
N ALA A 169 28.67 -4.57 -10.67
CA ALA A 169 29.86 -4.25 -9.90
C ALA A 169 29.86 -4.99 -8.56
N MET A 170 30.97 -4.95 -7.83
CA MET A 170 31.06 -5.64 -6.54
C MET A 170 32.03 -4.94 -5.59
N GLY A 171 31.89 -5.27 -4.29
CA GLY A 171 32.80 -4.79 -3.27
C GLY A 171 32.41 -5.19 -1.85
N SER A 172 33.00 -4.49 -0.89
CA SER A 172 32.68 -4.57 0.52
C SER A 172 32.43 -3.17 1.07
N ASN A 173 31.26 -2.98 1.65
CA ASN A 173 30.89 -1.73 2.32
C ASN A 173 31.67 -1.51 3.62
N ILE A 174 31.94 -2.58 4.39
CA ILE A 174 32.68 -2.51 5.67
C ILE A 174 34.14 -2.15 5.44
N GLN A 175 34.78 -2.75 4.43
CA GLN A 175 36.17 -2.49 4.06
C GLN A 175 36.30 -1.28 3.11
N ALA A 176 35.19 -0.70 2.67
CA ALA A 176 35.11 0.33 1.63
C ALA A 176 35.85 -0.06 0.31
N GLN A 177 35.99 -1.36 0.06
CA GLN A 177 36.57 -1.92 -1.15
C GLN A 177 35.53 -1.90 -2.28
N GLY A 178 35.87 -1.39 -3.46
CA GLY A 178 34.98 -1.27 -4.61
C GLY A 178 34.07 -0.03 -4.61
N VAL A 179 33.91 0.69 -3.50
CA VAL A 179 33.04 1.88 -3.41
C VAL A 179 33.50 3.00 -4.39
N ALA A 180 34.79 3.26 -4.51
CA ALA A 180 35.31 4.24 -5.49
C ALA A 180 35.03 3.82 -6.94
N ASN A 181 34.99 2.52 -7.23
CA ASN A 181 34.57 2.01 -8.54
C ASN A 181 33.08 2.27 -8.77
N LEU A 182 32.23 1.94 -7.80
CA LEU A 182 30.79 2.21 -7.86
C LEU A 182 30.49 3.68 -8.14
N LEU A 183 31.12 4.61 -7.41
CA LEU A 183 30.96 6.06 -7.65
C LEU A 183 31.40 6.47 -9.06
N SER A 184 32.49 5.87 -9.55
CA SER A 184 32.97 6.12 -10.93
C SER A 184 31.99 5.56 -11.97
N ASP A 185 31.37 4.41 -11.69
CA ASP A 185 30.42 3.76 -12.62
C ASP A 185 29.09 4.52 -12.67
N ILE A 186 28.64 5.06 -11.55
CA ILE A 186 27.47 5.97 -11.52
C ILE A 186 27.70 7.16 -12.48
N VAL A 187 28.86 7.80 -12.39
CA VAL A 187 29.20 8.94 -13.28
C VAL A 187 29.33 8.53 -14.75
N ARG A 188 29.80 7.30 -15.02
CA ARG A 188 30.06 6.82 -16.39
C ARG A 188 28.81 6.30 -17.08
N PHE A 189 27.97 5.57 -16.38
CA PHE A 189 26.90 4.78 -17.00
C PHE A 189 25.52 5.37 -16.79
N PHE A 190 25.29 6.12 -15.68
CA PHE A 190 23.96 6.67 -15.45
C PHE A 190 23.76 8.00 -16.19
N PRO A 191 22.51 8.23 -16.66
CA PRO A 191 22.15 9.48 -17.30
C PRO A 191 22.08 10.62 -16.26
N SER A 192 22.31 11.85 -16.74
CA SER A 192 21.84 13.05 -16.05
C SER A 192 20.32 13.23 -16.28
N PRO A 193 19.62 14.02 -15.45
CA PRO A 193 18.16 14.18 -15.56
C PRO A 193 17.67 14.60 -16.95
N ASP A 194 18.43 15.45 -17.65
CA ASP A 194 18.13 15.98 -18.98
C ASP A 194 18.06 14.92 -20.12
N TRP A 195 18.52 13.70 -19.85
CA TRP A 195 18.38 12.55 -20.74
C TRP A 195 17.04 11.85 -20.62
N ARG A 196 16.26 12.20 -19.64
CA ARG A 196 14.96 11.58 -19.38
C ARG A 196 13.84 12.47 -19.89
N GLU A 197 12.83 11.83 -20.47
CA GLU A 197 11.59 12.51 -20.79
C GLU A 197 10.83 12.84 -19.50
N CYS A 198 10.37 14.08 -19.40
CA CYS A 198 9.49 14.55 -18.36
C CYS A 198 8.36 15.35 -18.99
N ALA A 199 7.18 14.79 -19.01
CA ALA A 199 6.02 15.39 -19.63
C ALA A 199 4.83 15.40 -18.68
N GLY A 200 4.04 16.45 -18.76
CA GLY A 200 2.78 16.61 -18.05
C GLY A 200 1.69 17.12 -19.01
N ILE A 201 0.56 17.47 -18.47
CA ILE A 201 -0.55 18.05 -19.24
C ILE A 201 -0.75 19.51 -18.82
N ASN A 202 -0.75 20.42 -19.78
CA ASN A 202 -1.13 21.81 -19.53
C ASN A 202 -2.65 21.87 -19.31
N ARG A 203 -3.06 22.27 -18.11
CA ARG A 203 -4.46 22.27 -17.68
C ARG A 203 -5.33 23.27 -18.43
N LYS A 204 -4.74 24.31 -19.05
CA LYS A 204 -5.49 25.32 -19.82
C LYS A 204 -5.74 24.88 -21.26
N THR A 205 -4.73 24.29 -21.91
CA THR A 205 -4.79 23.90 -23.32
C THR A 205 -5.15 22.43 -23.51
N ASN A 206 -5.03 21.61 -22.45
CA ASN A 206 -5.17 20.15 -22.46
C ASN A 206 -4.16 19.47 -23.41
N GLU A 207 -3.03 20.11 -23.67
CA GLU A 207 -1.95 19.61 -24.51
C GLU A 207 -0.80 19.08 -23.63
N ILE A 208 0.01 18.22 -24.24
CA ILE A 208 1.24 17.70 -23.59
C ILE A 208 2.21 18.86 -23.37
N TYR A 209 2.69 18.99 -22.14
CA TYR A 209 3.75 19.90 -21.75
C TYR A 209 5.03 19.10 -21.53
N GLU A 210 5.94 19.21 -22.47
CA GLU A 210 7.27 18.58 -22.38
C GLU A 210 8.19 19.46 -21.52
N ALA A 211 8.36 19.09 -20.27
CA ALA A 211 9.25 19.79 -19.34
C ALA A 211 10.72 19.43 -19.60
N ASN A 212 11.01 18.16 -19.78
CA ASN A 212 12.31 17.57 -20.17
C ASN A 212 13.53 18.15 -19.43
N TYR A 213 13.31 18.58 -18.17
CA TYR A 213 14.33 19.21 -17.33
C TYR A 213 15.04 20.42 -17.95
N ASP A 214 14.33 21.15 -18.81
CA ASP A 214 14.84 22.33 -19.51
C ASP A 214 14.74 23.57 -18.61
N PHE A 215 15.87 24.24 -18.37
CA PHE A 215 15.98 25.46 -17.55
C PHE A 215 15.27 26.67 -18.15
N ALA A 216 15.10 26.71 -19.48
CA ALA A 216 14.48 27.82 -20.17
C ALA A 216 12.94 27.80 -20.15
N ARG A 217 12.35 26.67 -19.80
CA ARG A 217 10.90 26.51 -19.75
C ARG A 217 10.27 27.12 -18.50
N ALA A 218 8.96 27.25 -18.50
CA ALA A 218 8.21 27.70 -17.34
C ALA A 218 8.48 26.79 -16.13
N LYS A 219 8.55 27.39 -14.94
CA LYS A 219 8.88 26.67 -13.70
C LYS A 219 7.81 25.62 -13.39
N SER A 220 8.26 24.41 -13.11
CA SER A 220 7.42 23.34 -12.60
C SER A 220 8.20 22.34 -11.75
N ALA A 221 7.53 21.75 -10.78
CA ALA A 221 8.07 20.75 -9.88
C ALA A 221 7.01 19.73 -9.47
N TYR A 222 7.44 18.50 -9.26
CA TYR A 222 6.63 17.41 -8.73
C TYR A 222 6.96 17.19 -7.26
N VAL A 223 5.95 17.10 -6.41
CA VAL A 223 6.09 16.84 -4.97
C VAL A 223 6.06 15.33 -4.75
N PHE A 224 7.20 14.73 -4.52
CA PHE A 224 7.30 13.27 -4.41
C PHE A 224 7.22 12.75 -2.97
N LYS A 225 7.46 13.61 -1.96
CA LYS A 225 7.47 13.23 -0.55
C LYS A 225 7.12 14.40 0.36
N THR A 226 6.48 14.11 1.47
CA THR A 226 6.24 15.05 2.57
C THR A 226 6.91 14.54 3.84
N MET A 227 7.55 15.41 4.61
CA MET A 227 8.05 15.12 5.95
C MET A 227 7.57 16.18 6.93
N VAL A 228 7.29 15.78 8.16
CA VAL A 228 6.89 16.69 9.23
C VAL A 228 8.00 16.77 10.27
N ASP A 229 8.64 17.92 10.34
CA ASP A 229 9.64 18.24 11.37
C ASP A 229 8.95 18.87 12.59
N PRO A 230 9.27 18.44 13.83
CA PRO A 230 8.64 18.98 15.04
C PRO A 230 8.85 20.47 15.26
N PHE A 231 9.93 21.05 14.73
CA PHE A 231 10.34 22.44 14.97
C PHE A 231 9.99 23.37 13.80
N ILE A 232 10.23 22.90 12.58
CA ILE A 232 10.06 23.71 11.35
C ILE A 232 8.65 23.51 10.77
N GLY A 233 8.04 22.39 11.03
CA GLY A 233 6.75 21.99 10.48
C GLY A 233 6.91 21.10 9.23
N LYS A 234 6.05 21.30 8.24
CA LYS A 234 6.03 20.47 7.04
C LYS A 234 7.09 20.87 6.03
N TYR A 235 7.85 19.89 5.54
CA TYR A 235 8.67 19.96 4.34
C TYR A 235 7.98 19.22 3.19
N SER A 236 7.90 19.85 2.03
CA SER A 236 7.53 19.22 0.76
C SER A 236 8.80 19.00 -0.06
N PHE A 237 9.16 17.75 -0.28
CA PHE A 237 10.29 17.38 -1.13
C PHE A 237 9.84 17.38 -2.59
N ILE A 238 10.60 18.05 -3.40
CA ILE A 238 10.28 18.27 -4.81
C ILE A 238 11.41 17.80 -5.73
N LYS A 239 11.02 17.36 -6.91
CA LYS A 239 11.89 17.30 -8.07
C LYS A 239 11.52 18.42 -9.03
N VAL A 240 12.47 19.27 -9.38
CA VAL A 240 12.25 20.34 -10.34
C VAL A 240 12.21 19.76 -11.74
N CYS A 241 11.08 19.88 -12.44
CA CYS A 241 10.89 19.29 -13.76
C CYS A 241 11.24 20.24 -14.90
N SER A 242 11.07 21.54 -14.71
CA SER A 242 11.45 22.59 -15.67
C SER A 242 11.69 23.93 -15.00
N GLY A 243 12.47 24.79 -15.64
CA GLY A 243 12.83 26.12 -15.17
C GLY A 243 13.82 26.12 -14.01
N VAL A 244 13.88 27.25 -13.31
CA VAL A 244 14.71 27.47 -12.12
C VAL A 244 13.84 28.05 -11.01
N LEU A 245 13.72 27.33 -9.90
CA LEU A 245 12.98 27.79 -8.72
C LEU A 245 13.89 28.67 -7.85
N LYS A 246 13.33 29.75 -7.33
CA LYS A 246 13.99 30.67 -6.40
C LYS A 246 13.23 30.77 -5.10
N GLY A 247 13.94 31.10 -4.03
CA GLY A 247 13.29 31.53 -2.80
C GLY A 247 12.35 32.71 -3.09
N ASP A 248 11.23 32.78 -2.38
CA ASP A 248 10.17 33.80 -2.55
C ASP A 248 9.35 33.73 -3.85
N ASP A 249 9.59 32.77 -4.75
CA ASP A 249 8.68 32.52 -5.88
C ASP A 249 7.27 32.22 -5.36
N THR A 250 6.26 32.57 -6.17
CA THR A 250 4.89 32.09 -5.98
C THR A 250 4.58 31.09 -7.07
N LEU A 251 4.28 29.86 -6.68
CA LEU A 251 3.87 28.79 -7.59
C LEU A 251 2.40 28.48 -7.39
N TYR A 252 1.80 27.97 -8.45
CA TYR A 252 0.42 27.54 -8.48
C TYR A 252 0.37 26.02 -8.32
N ASN A 253 -0.35 25.54 -7.31
CA ASN A 253 -0.68 24.13 -7.15
C ASN A 253 -1.89 23.80 -8.03
N ALA A 254 -1.65 23.09 -9.13
CA ALA A 254 -2.68 22.76 -10.09
C ALA A 254 -3.68 21.70 -9.60
N ASP A 255 -3.31 20.92 -8.58
CA ASP A 255 -4.16 19.88 -7.98
C ASP A 255 -5.20 20.47 -7.03
N THR A 256 -4.83 21.49 -6.26
CA THR A 256 -5.68 22.12 -5.23
C THR A 256 -6.25 23.49 -5.64
N ASP A 257 -5.88 23.98 -6.82
CA ASP A 257 -6.25 25.31 -7.35
C ASP A 257 -5.87 26.46 -6.38
N THR A 258 -4.65 26.39 -5.83
CA THR A 258 -4.15 27.37 -4.85
C THR A 258 -2.80 27.94 -5.26
N ASP A 259 -2.56 29.21 -4.90
CA ASP A 259 -1.26 29.82 -5.02
C ASP A 259 -0.45 29.56 -3.73
N GLU A 260 0.76 29.00 -3.86
CA GLU A 260 1.69 28.71 -2.77
C GLU A 260 2.90 29.64 -2.88
N LYS A 261 3.09 30.49 -1.88
CA LYS A 261 4.30 31.31 -1.78
C LYS A 261 5.42 30.47 -1.21
N LEU A 262 6.50 30.32 -1.98
CA LEU A 262 7.71 29.69 -1.49
C LEU A 262 8.38 30.64 -0.50
N GLY A 263 8.86 30.09 0.60
CA GLY A 263 9.79 30.81 1.46
C GLY A 263 11.22 30.41 1.07
N LYS A 264 11.95 29.96 2.07
CA LYS A 264 13.28 29.37 1.85
C LYS A 264 13.19 28.02 1.17
N ILE A 265 14.10 27.79 0.25
CA ILE A 265 14.29 26.50 -0.45
C ILE A 265 15.59 25.87 0.02
N TYR A 266 15.62 24.54 0.05
CA TYR A 266 16.71 23.79 0.65
C TYR A 266 17.14 22.62 -0.24
N THR A 267 18.42 22.29 -0.17
CA THR A 267 18.90 20.93 -0.42
C THR A 267 19.07 20.20 0.91
N MET A 268 18.94 18.88 0.89
CA MET A 268 19.06 18.09 2.12
C MET A 268 20.35 17.30 2.14
N PHE A 269 21.11 17.44 3.23
CA PHE A 269 22.29 16.63 3.49
C PHE A 269 21.99 15.70 4.68
N GLY A 270 21.46 14.50 4.37
CA GLY A 270 20.82 13.65 5.36
C GLY A 270 19.59 14.35 5.97
N ASN A 271 19.56 14.53 7.28
CA ASN A 271 18.51 15.27 7.99
C ASN A 271 18.78 16.77 8.14
N LYS A 272 19.86 17.28 7.55
CA LYS A 272 20.26 18.69 7.69
C LYS A 272 19.81 19.47 6.45
N PRO A 273 18.89 20.46 6.60
CA PRO A 273 18.54 21.36 5.51
C PRO A 273 19.68 22.37 5.28
N VAL A 274 20.08 22.51 4.01
CA VAL A 274 21.04 23.54 3.57
C VAL A 274 20.27 24.51 2.67
N GLU A 275 20.13 25.76 3.13
CA GLU A 275 19.46 26.81 2.37
C GLU A 275 20.21 27.12 1.08
N VAL A 276 19.50 27.20 -0.05
CA VAL A 276 20.02 27.54 -1.35
C VAL A 276 19.20 28.68 -1.96
N SER A 277 19.82 29.44 -2.88
CA SER A 277 19.11 30.54 -3.57
C SER A 277 18.27 30.05 -4.72
N GLU A 278 18.66 28.97 -5.37
CA GLU A 278 18.04 28.44 -6.59
C GLU A 278 18.07 26.91 -6.58
N LEU A 279 17.07 26.31 -7.22
CA LEU A 279 17.00 24.89 -7.59
C LEU A 279 16.73 24.81 -9.08
N PHE A 280 17.57 24.10 -9.80
CA PHE A 280 17.49 23.94 -11.24
C PHE A 280 16.65 22.73 -11.64
N ALA A 281 16.13 22.73 -12.86
CA ALA A 281 15.48 21.56 -13.42
C ALA A 281 16.40 20.32 -13.30
N GLY A 282 15.85 19.21 -12.81
CA GLY A 282 16.61 18.00 -12.45
C GLY A 282 17.04 17.92 -10.98
N ASP A 283 17.09 19.04 -10.26
CA ASP A 283 17.44 19.04 -8.84
C ASP A 283 16.32 18.46 -7.98
N ILE A 284 16.73 17.83 -6.87
CA ILE A 284 15.88 17.46 -5.76
C ILE A 284 16.10 18.45 -4.62
N GLY A 285 15.02 19.06 -4.15
CA GLY A 285 15.07 20.01 -3.05
C GLY A 285 13.89 19.86 -2.10
N ALA A 286 13.84 20.73 -1.11
CA ALA A 286 12.75 20.79 -0.13
C ALA A 286 12.24 22.22 0.05
N ILE A 287 10.94 22.37 0.20
CA ILE A 287 10.27 23.63 0.49
C ILE A 287 9.55 23.49 1.83
N ALA A 288 9.82 24.42 2.75
CA ALA A 288 9.18 24.40 4.04
C ALA A 288 7.83 25.13 4.04
N LYS A 289 6.91 24.67 4.87
CA LYS A 289 5.66 25.36 5.26
C LYS A 289 4.62 25.58 4.15
N LEU A 290 4.65 24.80 3.07
CA LEU A 290 3.54 24.82 2.11
C LEU A 290 2.27 24.29 2.79
N THR A 291 1.15 25.00 2.60
CA THR A 291 -0.09 24.75 3.38
C THR A 291 -1.05 23.80 2.68
N ALA A 292 -1.28 24.00 1.40
CA ALA A 292 -2.24 23.24 0.61
C ALA A 292 -1.61 22.07 -0.17
N THR A 293 -0.29 22.02 -0.27
CA THR A 293 0.46 21.06 -1.08
C THR A 293 0.64 19.74 -0.37
N ARG A 294 0.47 18.63 -1.09
CA ARG A 294 0.60 17.24 -0.61
C ARG A 294 1.54 16.45 -1.51
N THR A 295 1.95 15.28 -1.05
CA THR A 295 2.67 14.29 -1.88
C THR A 295 1.82 13.92 -3.10
N GLY A 296 2.44 13.95 -4.29
CA GLY A 296 1.78 13.72 -5.58
C GLY A 296 1.26 14.96 -6.27
N ASP A 297 1.33 16.14 -5.65
CA ASP A 297 0.88 17.39 -6.26
C ASP A 297 1.94 17.96 -7.21
N THR A 298 1.47 18.76 -8.18
CA THR A 298 2.31 19.52 -9.10
C THR A 298 2.29 21.00 -8.77
N LEU A 299 3.47 21.58 -8.63
CA LEU A 299 3.67 23.01 -8.52
C LEU A 299 4.14 23.58 -9.86
N SER A 300 3.52 24.63 -10.37
CA SER A 300 3.84 25.23 -11.66
C SER A 300 3.59 26.73 -11.67
N THR A 301 3.72 27.38 -12.81
CA THR A 301 3.29 28.79 -12.93
C THR A 301 1.80 28.87 -13.26
N LYS A 302 1.11 29.88 -12.77
CA LYS A 302 -0.32 30.10 -13.07
C LYS A 302 -0.58 30.40 -14.55
N THR A 303 0.42 30.91 -15.25
CA THR A 303 0.37 31.14 -16.69
C THR A 303 0.43 29.85 -17.49
N THR A 304 1.19 28.87 -17.00
CA THR A 304 1.37 27.54 -17.60
C THR A 304 1.12 26.49 -16.52
N PRO A 305 -0.15 26.23 -16.17
CA PRO A 305 -0.49 25.25 -15.14
C PRO A 305 -0.31 23.83 -15.68
N VAL A 306 0.63 23.12 -15.12
CA VAL A 306 0.99 21.73 -15.51
C VAL A 306 0.52 20.75 -14.45
N LEU A 307 0.07 19.58 -14.88
CA LEU A 307 -0.18 18.40 -14.06
C LEU A 307 0.72 17.27 -14.54
N TYR A 308 1.55 16.74 -13.64
CA TYR A 308 2.28 15.50 -13.86
C TYR A 308 1.45 14.30 -13.43
N GLY A 309 1.73 13.14 -14.05
CA GLY A 309 1.10 11.88 -13.64
C GLY A 309 1.40 11.58 -12.18
N LYS A 310 0.35 11.24 -11.41
CA LYS A 310 0.52 10.87 -10.01
C LYS A 310 1.13 9.47 -9.89
N THR A 311 2.04 9.31 -8.95
CA THR A 311 2.55 8.01 -8.57
C THR A 311 1.44 7.17 -7.98
N GLU A 312 1.26 5.95 -8.48
CA GLU A 312 0.36 4.96 -7.90
C GLU A 312 1.05 4.26 -6.75
N TYR A 313 0.61 4.55 -5.54
CA TYR A 313 1.12 3.92 -4.33
C TYR A 313 0.39 2.63 -4.00
N SER A 314 1.10 1.72 -3.35
CA SER A 314 0.52 0.51 -2.78
C SER A 314 -0.59 0.85 -1.79
N LYS A 315 -1.75 0.21 -1.96
CA LYS A 315 -2.90 0.44 -1.08
C LYS A 315 -2.72 -0.29 0.24
N PRO A 316 -3.06 0.33 1.39
CA PRO A 316 -3.05 -0.37 2.67
C PRO A 316 -4.16 -1.43 2.70
N TYR A 317 -3.82 -2.67 3.01
CA TYR A 317 -4.73 -3.82 3.01
C TYR A 317 -4.80 -4.55 4.34
N THR A 318 -3.90 -4.29 5.26
CA THR A 318 -4.00 -4.80 6.64
C THR A 318 -4.44 -3.68 7.58
N TYR A 319 -5.16 -4.02 8.62
CA TYR A 319 -5.64 -3.03 9.59
C TYR A 319 -5.83 -3.62 10.98
N MET A 320 -5.70 -2.75 11.97
CA MET A 320 -6.00 -3.05 13.37
C MET A 320 -6.85 -1.93 13.98
N LYS A 321 -7.65 -2.26 14.97
CA LYS A 321 -8.28 -1.27 15.82
C LYS A 321 -7.22 -0.63 16.71
N TYR A 322 -7.18 0.69 16.79
CA TYR A 322 -6.34 1.36 17.77
C TYR A 322 -7.16 1.97 18.91
N VAL A 323 -6.62 1.91 20.10
CA VAL A 323 -7.24 2.44 21.31
C VAL A 323 -6.26 3.36 22.02
N THR A 324 -6.71 4.55 22.37
CA THR A 324 -5.96 5.52 23.17
C THR A 324 -5.85 5.02 24.60
N LYS A 325 -4.67 4.96 25.16
CA LYS A 325 -4.46 4.46 26.53
C LYS A 325 -4.93 5.46 27.57
N ASN A 326 -4.69 6.75 27.34
CA ASN A 326 -5.08 7.81 28.26
C ASN A 326 -6.37 8.48 27.77
N LYS A 327 -7.39 8.53 28.64
CA LYS A 327 -8.64 9.27 28.34
C LYS A 327 -8.34 10.76 28.15
N GLY A 328 -8.85 11.35 27.07
CA GLY A 328 -8.68 12.76 26.71
C GLY A 328 -7.55 13.03 25.72
N ASP A 329 -6.77 12.01 25.33
CA ASP A 329 -5.74 12.13 24.29
C ASP A 329 -6.28 11.88 22.88
N GLU A 330 -7.58 11.61 22.69
CA GLU A 330 -8.19 11.22 21.41
C GLU A 330 -7.94 12.27 20.31
N ASP A 331 -8.14 13.55 20.63
CA ASP A 331 -7.91 14.65 19.68
C ASP A 331 -6.42 14.78 19.32
N LYS A 332 -5.55 14.62 20.30
CA LYS A 332 -4.10 14.67 20.12
C LYS A 332 -3.61 13.51 19.24
N VAL A 333 -4.11 12.30 19.47
CA VAL A 333 -3.84 11.11 18.64
C VAL A 333 -4.34 11.34 17.22
N SER A 334 -5.56 11.86 17.05
CA SER A 334 -6.14 12.15 15.75
C SER A 334 -5.29 13.15 14.95
N GLN A 335 -4.85 14.24 15.57
CA GLN A 335 -3.95 15.23 14.96
C GLN A 335 -2.58 14.65 14.60
N ALA A 336 -2.02 13.80 15.48
CA ALA A 336 -0.75 13.12 15.23
C ALA A 336 -0.87 12.17 14.02
N LEU A 337 -1.93 11.37 13.98
CA LEU A 337 -2.20 10.45 12.85
C LEU A 337 -2.41 11.21 11.53
N GLN A 338 -3.10 12.36 11.53
CA GLN A 338 -3.22 13.20 10.34
C GLN A 338 -1.86 13.67 9.81
N LYS A 339 -0.94 14.06 10.70
CA LYS A 339 0.43 14.43 10.32
C LYS A 339 1.19 13.23 9.76
N MET A 340 1.04 12.05 10.37
CA MET A 340 1.68 10.82 9.89
C MET A 340 1.14 10.38 8.52
N MET A 341 -0.17 10.50 8.29
CA MET A 341 -0.77 10.23 6.97
C MET A 341 -0.35 11.25 5.89
N ALA A 342 0.08 12.44 6.28
CA ALA A 342 0.66 13.40 5.35
C ALA A 342 2.10 13.03 4.96
N GLU A 343 2.84 12.34 5.86
CA GLU A 343 4.18 11.80 5.57
C GLU A 343 4.13 10.48 4.81
N ASP A 344 3.20 9.61 5.18
CA ASP A 344 3.10 8.23 4.67
C ASP A 344 1.75 8.03 3.98
N VAL A 345 1.79 8.01 2.66
CA VAL A 345 0.61 7.87 1.81
C VAL A 345 -0.02 6.46 1.87
N THR A 346 0.70 5.49 2.44
CA THR A 346 0.23 4.12 2.63
C THR A 346 -0.36 3.86 4.01
N LEU A 347 -0.43 4.89 4.86
CA LEU A 347 -1.09 4.86 6.16
C LEU A 347 -2.47 5.51 6.04
N LYS A 348 -3.50 4.88 6.61
CA LYS A 348 -4.87 5.40 6.55
C LYS A 348 -5.60 5.15 7.87
N VAL A 349 -6.42 6.11 8.28
CA VAL A 349 -7.34 5.99 9.41
C VAL A 349 -8.77 5.96 8.92
N VAL A 350 -9.56 5.04 9.44
CA VAL A 350 -11.00 4.92 9.15
C VAL A 350 -11.77 4.88 10.48
N ASN A 351 -12.73 5.77 10.64
CA ASN A 351 -13.66 5.73 11.75
C ASN A 351 -14.88 4.87 11.36
N ASP A 352 -14.95 3.70 11.95
CA ASP A 352 -16.07 2.79 11.81
C ASP A 352 -17.13 3.13 12.85
N SER A 353 -18.11 3.93 12.43
CA SER A 353 -19.19 4.40 13.29
C SER A 353 -20.14 3.28 13.71
N GLU A 354 -20.30 2.25 12.90
CA GLU A 354 -21.15 1.12 13.15
C GLU A 354 -20.67 0.30 14.36
N ASN A 355 -19.39 -0.06 14.37
CA ASN A 355 -18.78 -0.81 15.45
C ASN A 355 -18.15 0.08 16.54
N ARG A 356 -18.28 1.41 16.39
CA ARG A 356 -17.71 2.42 17.31
C ARG A 356 -16.23 2.16 17.57
N GLN A 357 -15.47 2.04 16.50
CA GLN A 357 -14.04 1.79 16.56
C GLN A 357 -13.28 2.65 15.56
N ALA A 358 -12.03 2.93 15.86
CA ALA A 358 -11.11 3.58 14.95
C ALA A 358 -10.09 2.56 14.45
N LEU A 359 -9.92 2.49 13.13
CA LEU A 359 -9.07 1.53 12.45
C LEU A 359 -7.87 2.22 11.84
N LEU A 360 -6.70 1.65 12.07
CA LEU A 360 -5.45 2.06 11.46
C LEU A 360 -5.08 1.03 10.39
N TYR A 361 -5.00 1.48 9.14
CA TYR A 361 -4.64 0.70 7.97
C TYR A 361 -3.19 0.94 7.57
N GLY A 362 -2.51 -0.11 7.14
CA GLY A 362 -1.14 -0.08 6.62
C GLY A 362 -0.84 -1.25 5.68
N ILE A 363 0.41 -1.34 5.25
CA ILE A 363 0.87 -2.37 4.31
C ILE A 363 1.16 -3.71 5.00
N GLY A 364 1.42 -3.70 6.30
CA GLY A 364 1.73 -4.91 7.05
C GLY A 364 1.78 -4.65 8.56
N ASP A 365 1.90 -5.73 9.33
CA ASP A 365 1.83 -5.63 10.80
C ASP A 365 2.99 -4.81 11.37
N GLN A 366 4.23 -4.97 10.86
CA GLN A 366 5.37 -4.13 11.26
C GLN A 366 5.15 -2.65 10.94
N HIS A 367 4.47 -2.34 9.82
CA HIS A 367 4.14 -0.96 9.48
C HIS A 367 3.26 -0.32 10.55
N LEU A 368 2.22 -1.05 11.01
CA LEU A 368 1.32 -0.57 12.07
C LEU A 368 2.04 -0.42 13.42
N GLU A 369 2.90 -1.37 13.79
CA GLU A 369 3.70 -1.31 15.02
C GLU A 369 4.66 -0.11 15.02
N ILE A 370 5.33 0.15 13.90
CA ILE A 370 6.21 1.32 13.75
C ILE A 370 5.39 2.62 13.78
N ALA A 371 4.20 2.64 13.20
CA ALA A 371 3.30 3.79 13.31
C ALA A 371 2.95 4.09 14.78
N VAL A 372 2.64 3.08 15.57
CA VAL A 372 2.39 3.21 17.02
C VAL A 372 3.65 3.69 17.76
N SER A 373 4.82 3.15 17.45
CA SER A 373 6.09 3.62 18.03
C SER A 373 6.35 5.10 17.69
N LYS A 374 6.11 5.53 16.44
CA LYS A 374 6.23 6.93 16.03
C LYS A 374 5.25 7.85 16.79
N LEU A 375 4.00 7.38 17.04
CA LEU A 375 3.04 8.12 17.87
C LEU A 375 3.58 8.38 19.29
N LEU A 376 4.16 7.35 19.90
CA LEU A 376 4.75 7.48 21.23
C LEU A 376 5.99 8.38 21.21
N ASP A 377 6.94 8.11 20.33
CA ASP A 377 8.25 8.75 20.33
C ASP A 377 8.19 10.23 19.94
N ARG A 378 7.48 10.55 18.85
CA ARG A 378 7.41 11.90 18.30
C ARG A 378 6.32 12.76 18.93
N TYR A 379 5.14 12.17 19.17
CA TYR A 379 3.95 12.90 19.59
C TYR A 379 3.56 12.70 21.04
N LYS A 380 4.26 11.78 21.75
CA LYS A 380 3.95 11.42 23.14
C LYS A 380 2.50 10.97 23.31
N CYS A 381 2.00 10.23 22.33
CA CYS A 381 0.67 9.62 22.31
C CYS A 381 0.81 8.10 22.47
N GLU A 382 0.21 7.55 23.50
CA GLU A 382 0.24 6.12 23.77
C GLU A 382 -1.05 5.45 23.29
N VAL A 383 -0.92 4.53 22.32
CA VAL A 383 -2.03 3.76 21.79
C VAL A 383 -1.68 2.27 21.79
N THR A 384 -2.71 1.43 21.81
CA THR A 384 -2.58 -0.03 21.67
C THR A 384 -3.34 -0.48 20.42
N LEU A 385 -2.83 -1.53 19.77
CA LEU A 385 -3.50 -2.19 18.66
C LEU A 385 -4.27 -3.40 19.18
N GLU A 386 -5.51 -3.52 18.76
CA GLU A 386 -6.43 -4.60 19.11
C GLU A 386 -7.05 -5.21 17.85
N THR A 387 -7.53 -6.45 17.96
CA THR A 387 -8.30 -7.09 16.89
C THR A 387 -9.56 -6.27 16.62
N PRO A 388 -9.84 -5.91 15.35
CA PRO A 388 -11.03 -5.16 15.00
C PRO A 388 -12.32 -5.93 15.27
N LYS A 389 -13.39 -5.21 15.57
CA LYS A 389 -14.75 -5.78 15.58
C LYS A 389 -15.23 -5.94 14.14
N VAL A 390 -15.96 -7.01 13.90
CA VAL A 390 -16.57 -7.31 12.60
C VAL A 390 -18.04 -6.91 12.62
N ALA A 391 -18.51 -6.33 11.54
CA ALA A 391 -19.88 -5.90 11.37
C ALA A 391 -20.79 -7.09 11.05
N PHE A 392 -21.22 -7.83 12.06
CA PHE A 392 -22.26 -8.85 11.92
C PHE A 392 -23.64 -8.23 11.68
N ARG A 393 -24.58 -9.05 11.25
CA ARG A 393 -26.02 -8.72 11.15
C ARG A 393 -26.83 -9.78 11.86
N GLU A 394 -28.06 -9.42 12.22
CA GLU A 394 -29.03 -10.35 12.75
C GLU A 394 -30.20 -10.54 11.75
N THR A 395 -30.71 -11.76 11.64
CA THR A 395 -31.89 -12.05 10.84
C THR A 395 -32.66 -13.20 11.46
N ILE A 396 -33.86 -13.50 10.94
CA ILE A 396 -34.71 -14.59 11.37
C ILE A 396 -34.86 -15.65 10.28
N ARG A 397 -35.08 -16.90 10.67
CA ARG A 397 -35.23 -18.03 9.75
C ARG A 397 -36.66 -18.56 9.62
N LYS A 398 -37.53 -18.26 10.59
CA LYS A 398 -38.90 -18.74 10.65
C LYS A 398 -39.83 -17.57 10.82
N GLN A 399 -41.11 -17.85 10.58
CA GLN A 399 -42.19 -16.94 10.90
C GLN A 399 -42.56 -17.06 12.40
N SER A 400 -42.91 -15.93 13.00
CA SER A 400 -43.54 -15.85 14.31
C SER A 400 -44.75 -14.93 14.26
N ASP A 401 -45.75 -15.22 15.11
CA ASP A 401 -46.92 -14.38 15.29
C ASP A 401 -46.99 -13.95 16.76
N VAL A 402 -47.03 -12.66 17.02
CA VAL A 402 -46.93 -12.11 18.37
C VAL A 402 -48.07 -11.16 18.67
N ASP A 403 -48.70 -11.40 19.82
CA ASP A 403 -49.63 -10.48 20.46
C ASP A 403 -48.87 -9.69 21.55
N SER A 404 -48.83 -8.36 21.40
CA SER A 404 -48.12 -7.48 22.33
C SER A 404 -48.98 -6.30 22.75
N LYS A 405 -49.17 -6.19 24.06
CA LYS A 405 -50.01 -5.17 24.67
C LYS A 405 -49.22 -4.34 25.68
N TYR A 406 -49.04 -3.08 25.36
CA TYR A 406 -48.47 -2.11 26.28
C TYR A 406 -49.56 -1.35 27.01
N LYS A 407 -49.68 -1.58 28.33
CA LYS A 407 -50.64 -0.90 29.20
C LYS A 407 -49.89 -0.35 30.42
N LYS A 408 -49.96 0.96 30.63
CA LYS A 408 -49.40 1.61 31.83
C LYS A 408 -50.44 2.58 32.39
N GLN A 409 -50.72 2.49 33.67
CA GLN A 409 -51.65 3.36 34.37
C GLN A 409 -50.94 3.93 35.60
N SER A 410 -50.67 5.23 35.60
CA SER A 410 -49.96 5.92 36.68
C SER A 410 -50.63 7.26 36.94
N GLY A 411 -51.88 7.23 37.49
CA GLY A 411 -52.64 8.41 37.87
C GLY A 411 -53.01 9.36 36.71
N GLY A 412 -54.26 9.59 36.42
CA GLY A 412 -54.73 10.39 35.30
C GLY A 412 -54.90 9.59 34.00
N HIS A 413 -54.52 10.16 32.87
CA HIS A 413 -54.55 9.47 31.55
C HIS A 413 -53.59 8.27 31.54
N GLY A 414 -54.06 7.09 31.18
CA GLY A 414 -53.27 5.88 30.96
C GLY A 414 -52.53 5.90 29.63
N GLN A 415 -51.70 4.87 29.40
CA GLN A 415 -51.10 4.58 28.10
C GLN A 415 -51.56 3.22 27.63
N TYR A 416 -52.03 3.11 26.40
CA TYR A 416 -52.53 1.88 25.82
C TYR A 416 -52.11 1.76 24.35
N GLY A 417 -51.40 0.69 24.03
CA GLY A 417 -51.06 0.29 22.65
C GLY A 417 -51.12 -1.23 22.57
N HIS A 418 -51.83 -1.77 21.57
CA HIS A 418 -51.93 -3.19 21.37
C HIS A 418 -51.79 -3.53 19.89
N VAL A 419 -50.82 -4.34 19.56
CA VAL A 419 -50.51 -4.77 18.21
C VAL A 419 -50.38 -6.29 18.16
N LYS A 420 -50.91 -6.88 17.10
CA LYS A 420 -50.61 -8.25 16.71
C LYS A 420 -49.84 -8.22 15.42
N MET A 421 -48.61 -8.74 15.47
CA MET A 421 -47.67 -8.64 14.40
C MET A 421 -47.14 -10.01 14.00
N ARG A 422 -46.92 -10.16 12.71
CA ARG A 422 -46.25 -11.30 12.11
C ARG A 422 -44.86 -10.86 11.66
N PHE A 423 -43.87 -11.64 12.01
CA PHE A 423 -42.49 -11.46 11.56
C PHE A 423 -42.08 -12.67 10.74
N ALA A 424 -41.57 -12.45 9.53
CA ALA A 424 -41.10 -13.50 8.62
C ALA A 424 -39.81 -13.06 7.88
N PRO A 425 -39.01 -13.99 7.36
CA PRO A 425 -37.92 -13.61 6.47
C PRO A 425 -38.45 -12.88 5.24
N SER A 426 -37.87 -11.73 4.88
CA SER A 426 -38.23 -11.00 3.64
C SER A 426 -37.58 -11.62 2.39
N GLY A 427 -36.43 -12.28 2.55
CA GLY A 427 -35.63 -12.79 1.45
C GLY A 427 -34.63 -11.77 0.88
N ASP A 428 -34.72 -10.50 1.30
CA ASP A 428 -33.81 -9.45 0.91
C ASP A 428 -32.94 -9.00 2.11
N LEU A 429 -31.66 -9.39 2.12
CA LEU A 429 -30.71 -9.06 3.19
C LEU A 429 -30.06 -7.68 3.02
N GLU A 430 -30.39 -6.95 1.96
CA GLU A 430 -29.85 -5.60 1.75
C GLU A 430 -30.66 -4.53 2.49
N ILE A 431 -31.91 -4.84 2.82
CA ILE A 431 -32.78 -3.94 3.56
C ILE A 431 -33.02 -4.43 4.99
N PRO A 432 -33.14 -3.53 5.97
CA PRO A 432 -33.39 -3.91 7.37
C PRO A 432 -34.73 -4.61 7.55
N TYR A 433 -35.78 -4.03 7.03
CA TYR A 433 -37.13 -4.55 7.17
C TYR A 433 -38.03 -4.10 6.01
N GLU A 434 -39.10 -4.88 5.80
CA GLU A 434 -40.31 -4.51 5.05
C GLU A 434 -41.47 -4.37 6.02
N PHE A 435 -42.26 -3.30 5.92
CA PHE A 435 -43.46 -3.12 6.72
C PHE A 435 -44.69 -3.23 5.85
N ASP A 436 -45.61 -4.09 6.29
CA ASP A 436 -46.91 -4.34 5.63
C ASP A 436 -48.04 -4.23 6.62
N GLU A 437 -49.25 -3.91 6.14
CA GLU A 437 -50.44 -3.80 6.97
C GLU A 437 -51.60 -4.59 6.39
N GLU A 438 -52.22 -5.45 7.22
CA GLU A 438 -53.34 -6.30 6.88
C GLU A 438 -54.53 -6.07 7.87
N VAL A 439 -54.59 -4.92 8.53
CA VAL A 439 -55.59 -4.64 9.57
C VAL A 439 -57.00 -4.53 8.99
N VAL A 440 -57.92 -5.34 9.48
CA VAL A 440 -59.35 -5.35 9.08
C VAL A 440 -60.22 -4.69 10.13
N GLY A 441 -61.26 -3.97 9.69
CA GLY A 441 -62.30 -3.41 10.58
C GLY A 441 -61.85 -2.22 11.45
N GLY A 442 -60.67 -1.66 11.21
CA GLY A 442 -60.14 -0.50 11.98
C GLY A 442 -59.73 -0.86 13.41
N ALA A 443 -59.35 -2.12 13.66
CA ALA A 443 -58.90 -2.60 14.97
C ALA A 443 -57.71 -1.76 15.50
N VAL A 444 -56.83 -1.35 14.63
CA VAL A 444 -55.83 -0.30 14.87
C VAL A 444 -56.12 0.86 13.93
N PRO A 445 -56.37 2.08 14.41
CA PRO A 445 -56.55 3.25 13.56
C PRO A 445 -55.34 3.58 12.72
N LYS A 446 -55.54 3.95 11.45
CA LYS A 446 -54.46 4.21 10.47
C LYS A 446 -53.44 5.31 10.89
N ASN A 447 -53.88 6.27 11.70
CA ASN A 447 -53.01 7.31 12.25
C ASN A 447 -51.92 6.76 13.19
N TYR A 448 -52.04 5.52 13.71
CA TYR A 448 -51.00 4.88 14.52
C TYR A 448 -50.02 4.00 13.73
N PHE A 449 -50.29 3.72 12.45
CA PHE A 449 -49.37 2.94 11.59
C PHE A 449 -47.96 3.54 11.50
N PRO A 450 -47.79 4.87 11.34
CA PRO A 450 -46.48 5.48 11.38
C PRO A 450 -45.75 5.30 12.71
N ALA A 451 -46.47 5.22 13.82
CA ALA A 451 -45.90 4.98 15.14
C ALA A 451 -45.41 3.51 15.30
N VAL A 452 -46.17 2.56 14.72
CA VAL A 452 -45.76 1.16 14.63
C VAL A 452 -44.49 1.02 13.80
N GLU A 453 -44.44 1.64 12.63
CA GLU A 453 -43.28 1.61 11.78
C GLU A 453 -42.05 2.26 12.43
N LYS A 454 -42.19 3.40 13.14
CA LYS A 454 -41.12 3.99 13.96
C LYS A 454 -40.61 3.01 15.03
N GLY A 455 -41.49 2.21 15.64
CA GLY A 455 -41.10 1.17 16.58
C GLY A 455 -40.20 0.11 15.92
N LEU A 456 -40.51 -0.27 14.70
CA LEU A 456 -39.67 -1.18 13.90
C LEU A 456 -38.34 -0.55 13.55
N GLN A 457 -38.33 0.71 13.05
CA GLN A 457 -37.09 1.44 12.69
C GLN A 457 -36.11 1.50 13.86
N GLU A 458 -36.60 1.76 15.07
CA GLU A 458 -35.74 1.78 16.25
C GLU A 458 -35.26 0.38 16.66
N SER A 459 -36.11 -0.64 16.47
CA SER A 459 -35.81 -2.02 16.87
C SER A 459 -34.76 -2.68 15.99
N VAL A 460 -34.73 -2.38 14.67
CA VAL A 460 -33.79 -2.99 13.73
C VAL A 460 -32.38 -2.44 13.84
N VAL A 461 -32.20 -1.30 14.49
CA VAL A 461 -30.86 -0.71 14.69
C VAL A 461 -30.02 -1.54 15.66
N LYS A 462 -30.64 -2.11 16.70
CA LYS A 462 -29.99 -2.96 17.69
C LYS A 462 -30.82 -4.22 17.90
N GLY A 463 -30.45 -5.31 17.24
CA GLY A 463 -31.14 -6.58 17.28
C GLY A 463 -31.13 -7.22 18.65
N PRO A 464 -32.19 -8.05 18.94
CA PRO A 464 -32.35 -8.67 20.26
C PRO A 464 -31.39 -9.82 20.56
N LEU A 465 -30.70 -10.41 19.54
CA LEU A 465 -29.88 -11.61 19.72
C LEU A 465 -28.51 -11.27 20.30
N ALA A 466 -27.81 -10.31 19.70
CA ALA A 466 -26.45 -9.90 20.09
C ALA A 466 -26.22 -8.39 19.94
N GLY A 467 -27.27 -7.61 19.65
CA GLY A 467 -27.16 -6.16 19.52
C GLY A 467 -26.63 -5.67 18.18
N TYR A 468 -26.57 -6.52 17.15
CA TYR A 468 -26.21 -6.13 15.80
C TYR A 468 -27.41 -5.62 15.01
N PRO A 469 -27.19 -4.79 13.96
CA PRO A 469 -28.28 -4.36 13.10
C PRO A 469 -29.03 -5.56 12.48
N VAL A 470 -30.33 -5.45 12.41
CA VAL A 470 -31.22 -6.48 11.82
C VAL A 470 -31.37 -6.22 10.33
N VAL A 471 -31.42 -7.29 9.55
CA VAL A 471 -31.69 -7.27 8.10
C VAL A 471 -32.64 -8.39 7.71
N GLY A 472 -33.34 -8.20 6.61
CA GLY A 472 -34.12 -9.25 5.97
C GLY A 472 -35.38 -9.67 6.72
N VAL A 473 -36.05 -8.76 7.42
CA VAL A 473 -37.28 -9.05 8.18
C VAL A 473 -38.49 -8.39 7.52
N LYS A 474 -39.52 -9.18 7.22
CA LYS A 474 -40.84 -8.66 6.88
C LYS A 474 -41.72 -8.63 8.13
N ALA A 475 -42.21 -7.44 8.48
CA ALA A 475 -43.10 -7.22 9.62
C ALA A 475 -44.48 -6.81 9.13
N THR A 476 -45.50 -7.59 9.46
CA THR A 476 -46.89 -7.34 9.07
C THR A 476 -47.72 -7.06 10.30
N LEU A 477 -48.34 -5.88 10.37
CA LEU A 477 -49.38 -5.57 11.36
C LEU A 477 -50.71 -6.08 10.84
N TYR A 478 -51.30 -7.11 11.49
CA TYR A 478 -52.52 -7.73 10.99
C TYR A 478 -53.75 -7.52 11.91
N ASP A 479 -53.56 -7.23 13.21
CA ASP A 479 -54.65 -6.99 14.16
C ASP A 479 -54.14 -6.17 15.38
N GLY A 480 -55.01 -5.81 16.26
CA GLY A 480 -54.68 -5.12 17.51
C GLY A 480 -55.94 -4.57 18.18
N SER A 481 -55.76 -3.61 19.05
CA SER A 481 -56.87 -2.80 19.58
C SER A 481 -56.39 -1.46 20.09
N TYR A 482 -57.29 -0.49 20.19
CA TYR A 482 -57.00 0.83 20.73
C TYR A 482 -58.00 1.19 21.86
N HIS A 483 -57.59 2.14 22.69
CA HIS A 483 -58.46 2.73 23.71
C HIS A 483 -58.70 4.21 23.35
N PRO A 484 -60.00 4.65 23.31
CA PRO A 484 -60.33 6.01 22.83
C PRO A 484 -59.64 7.15 23.57
N VAL A 485 -59.26 6.95 24.83
CA VAL A 485 -58.64 7.99 25.69
C VAL A 485 -57.14 7.74 25.95
N ASP A 486 -56.74 6.47 26.14
CA ASP A 486 -55.39 6.13 26.61
C ASP A 486 -54.43 5.74 25.49
N SER A 487 -54.91 5.59 24.25
CA SER A 487 -54.04 5.28 23.11
C SER A 487 -53.28 6.50 22.64
N SER A 488 -52.00 6.29 22.38
CA SER A 488 -51.09 7.31 21.86
C SER A 488 -50.05 6.71 20.91
N GLU A 489 -49.43 7.54 20.07
CA GLU A 489 -48.32 7.11 19.20
C GLU A 489 -47.21 6.44 20.00
N MET A 490 -46.85 7.00 21.16
CA MET A 490 -45.81 6.45 22.04
C MET A 490 -46.18 5.06 22.55
N ALA A 491 -47.47 4.82 22.91
CA ALA A 491 -47.92 3.53 23.40
C ALA A 491 -47.87 2.45 22.29
N PHE A 492 -48.27 2.78 21.05
CA PHE A 492 -48.18 1.88 19.91
C PHE A 492 -46.71 1.61 19.51
N LYS A 493 -45.87 2.64 19.49
CA LYS A 493 -44.44 2.48 19.27
C LYS A 493 -43.81 1.52 20.31
N THR A 494 -44.10 1.70 21.59
CA THR A 494 -43.60 0.85 22.66
C THR A 494 -44.11 -0.59 22.54
N ALA A 495 -45.42 -0.77 22.23
CA ALA A 495 -46.01 -2.09 21.98
C ALA A 495 -45.30 -2.80 20.81
N THR A 496 -44.98 -2.07 19.75
CA THR A 496 -44.24 -2.61 18.58
C THR A 496 -42.84 -3.04 18.95
N ILE A 497 -42.10 -2.23 19.71
CA ILE A 497 -40.72 -2.58 20.17
C ILE A 497 -40.75 -3.87 20.99
N GLN A 498 -41.77 -4.03 21.88
CA GLN A 498 -41.94 -5.26 22.64
C GLN A 498 -42.33 -6.45 21.76
N ALA A 499 -43.25 -6.23 20.78
CA ALA A 499 -43.63 -7.24 19.79
C ALA A 499 -42.41 -7.71 18.99
N PHE A 500 -41.64 -6.78 18.48
CA PHE A 500 -40.43 -7.09 17.70
C PHE A 500 -39.43 -7.93 18.51
N LYS A 501 -39.10 -7.49 19.73
CA LYS A 501 -38.16 -8.22 20.59
C LYS A 501 -38.62 -9.66 20.84
N LYS A 502 -39.89 -9.87 21.16
CA LYS A 502 -40.45 -11.20 21.41
C LYS A 502 -40.50 -12.03 20.12
N GLY A 503 -41.08 -11.48 19.05
CA GLY A 503 -41.28 -12.17 17.78
C GLY A 503 -39.99 -12.53 17.10
N PHE A 504 -39.00 -11.66 17.16
CA PHE A 504 -37.66 -11.90 16.61
C PHE A 504 -37.00 -13.12 17.29
N MET A 505 -37.06 -13.20 18.62
CA MET A 505 -36.47 -14.32 19.37
C MET A 505 -37.24 -15.65 19.14
N GLU A 506 -38.57 -15.61 18.93
CA GLU A 506 -39.39 -16.79 18.61
C GLU A 506 -39.20 -17.26 17.14
N ALA A 507 -38.71 -16.40 16.26
CA ALA A 507 -38.54 -16.67 14.83
C ALA A 507 -37.21 -17.35 14.46
N SER A 508 -36.54 -17.99 15.40
CA SER A 508 -35.23 -18.64 15.21
C SER A 508 -34.17 -17.67 14.66
N PRO A 509 -33.75 -16.67 15.45
CA PRO A 509 -32.77 -15.68 15.02
C PRO A 509 -31.40 -16.29 14.81
N VAL A 510 -30.67 -15.74 13.85
CA VAL A 510 -29.28 -16.13 13.52
C VAL A 510 -28.41 -14.90 13.26
N LEU A 511 -27.11 -15.05 13.49
CA LEU A 511 -26.12 -14.08 13.07
C LEU A 511 -25.69 -14.33 11.62
N LEU A 512 -25.52 -13.24 10.90
CA LEU A 512 -24.90 -13.22 9.58
C LEU A 512 -23.50 -12.64 9.70
N GLU A 513 -22.52 -13.32 9.13
CA GLU A 513 -21.15 -12.83 9.03
C GLU A 513 -20.87 -12.24 7.65
N PRO A 514 -20.07 -11.17 7.55
CA PRO A 514 -19.68 -10.62 6.27
C PRO A 514 -18.68 -11.54 5.59
N ILE A 515 -18.97 -11.85 4.33
CA ILE A 515 -18.09 -12.59 3.42
C ILE A 515 -17.42 -11.58 2.50
N VAL A 516 -16.12 -11.72 2.32
CA VAL A 516 -15.34 -10.91 1.41
C VAL A 516 -14.81 -11.75 0.25
N SER A 517 -14.79 -11.17 -0.93
CA SER A 517 -14.11 -11.72 -2.09
C SER A 517 -12.65 -11.31 -2.03
N VAL A 518 -11.76 -12.28 -1.97
CA VAL A 518 -10.31 -12.11 -1.82
C VAL A 518 -9.63 -12.53 -3.12
N LYS A 519 -8.70 -11.72 -3.58
CA LYS A 519 -7.80 -12.02 -4.70
C LYS A 519 -6.37 -12.04 -4.17
N VAL A 520 -5.73 -13.20 -4.25
CA VAL A 520 -4.36 -13.40 -3.77
C VAL A 520 -3.45 -13.61 -4.96
N THR A 521 -2.49 -12.70 -5.16
CA THR A 521 -1.48 -12.81 -6.21
C THR A 521 -0.22 -13.43 -5.65
N VAL A 522 0.19 -14.57 -6.20
CA VAL A 522 1.36 -15.34 -5.77
C VAL A 522 2.07 -15.98 -6.96
N PRO A 523 3.38 -16.29 -6.85
CA PRO A 523 4.05 -17.19 -7.79
C PRO A 523 3.38 -18.58 -7.84
N ASP A 524 3.43 -19.22 -9.02
CA ASP A 524 2.80 -20.51 -9.29
C ASP A 524 3.11 -21.59 -8.23
N GLU A 525 4.35 -21.63 -7.74
CA GLU A 525 4.82 -22.58 -6.75
C GLU A 525 4.09 -22.53 -5.40
N TYR A 526 3.53 -21.38 -5.02
CA TYR A 526 2.83 -21.19 -3.74
C TYR A 526 1.31 -21.32 -3.84
N THR A 527 0.77 -21.55 -5.02
CA THR A 527 -0.69 -21.58 -5.25
C THR A 527 -1.38 -22.64 -4.39
N GLY A 528 -0.78 -23.83 -4.29
CA GLY A 528 -1.33 -24.92 -3.47
C GLY A 528 -1.39 -24.60 -1.98
N ASP A 529 -0.34 -24.00 -1.44
CA ASP A 529 -0.26 -23.62 -0.02
C ASP A 529 -1.27 -22.52 0.30
N VAL A 530 -1.41 -21.52 -0.59
CA VAL A 530 -2.41 -20.44 -0.46
C VAL A 530 -3.82 -20.99 -0.45
N MET A 531 -4.17 -21.90 -1.36
CA MET A 531 -5.50 -22.54 -1.38
C MET A 531 -5.75 -23.35 -0.11
N GLY A 532 -4.75 -24.06 0.37
CA GLY A 532 -4.83 -24.83 1.63
C GLY A 532 -5.06 -23.92 2.84
N ASP A 533 -4.39 -22.79 2.93
CA ASP A 533 -4.57 -21.81 4.02
C ASP A 533 -5.93 -21.12 3.95
N LEU A 534 -6.39 -20.69 2.76
CA LEU A 534 -7.70 -20.09 2.59
C LEU A 534 -8.83 -21.05 3.01
N ASN A 535 -8.70 -22.34 2.68
CA ASN A 535 -9.64 -23.37 3.13
C ASN A 535 -9.64 -23.54 4.66
N LYS A 536 -8.48 -23.51 5.33
CA LYS A 536 -8.39 -23.51 6.81
C LYS A 536 -9.08 -22.32 7.44
N ARG A 537 -9.12 -21.18 6.74
CA ARG A 537 -9.81 -19.95 7.16
C ARG A 537 -11.30 -19.94 6.82
N ARG A 538 -11.87 -21.09 6.51
CA ARG A 538 -13.27 -21.26 6.08
C ARG A 538 -13.56 -20.57 4.74
N GLY A 539 -12.51 -20.31 3.94
CA GLY A 539 -12.66 -19.75 2.61
C GLY A 539 -13.11 -20.80 1.60
N ARG A 540 -13.83 -20.35 0.60
CA ARG A 540 -14.21 -21.15 -0.57
C ARG A 540 -13.43 -20.64 -1.78
N VAL A 541 -12.48 -21.41 -2.26
CA VAL A 541 -11.73 -21.09 -3.47
C VAL A 541 -12.66 -21.17 -4.69
N LEU A 542 -12.71 -20.12 -5.48
CA LEU A 542 -13.58 -19.97 -6.65
C LEU A 542 -12.86 -20.30 -7.95
N GLY A 543 -11.57 -19.99 -8.04
CA GLY A 543 -10.78 -20.20 -9.23
C GLY A 543 -9.36 -19.67 -9.13
N MET A 544 -8.61 -19.85 -10.22
CA MET A 544 -7.26 -19.34 -10.39
C MET A 544 -7.13 -18.76 -11.79
N THR A 545 -6.41 -17.65 -11.92
CA THR A 545 -6.17 -16.97 -13.19
C THR A 545 -4.69 -16.62 -13.33
N PRO A 546 -3.98 -17.09 -14.36
CA PRO A 546 -2.61 -16.70 -14.62
C PRO A 546 -2.53 -15.23 -15.03
N VAL A 547 -1.57 -14.49 -14.46
CA VAL A 547 -1.37 -13.05 -14.72
C VAL A 547 -0.02 -12.74 -15.37
N GLY A 548 0.69 -13.77 -15.83
CA GLY A 548 2.00 -13.64 -16.45
C GLY A 548 3.16 -13.64 -15.47
N ALA A 549 4.37 -13.68 -16.00
CA ALA A 549 5.64 -13.71 -15.24
C ALA A 549 5.68 -14.79 -14.13
N GLY A 550 5.02 -15.95 -14.34
CA GLY A 550 4.99 -17.05 -13.38
C GLY A 550 4.15 -16.77 -12.13
N ASN A 551 3.18 -15.84 -12.22
CA ASN A 551 2.27 -15.51 -11.13
C ASN A 551 0.81 -15.89 -11.47
N GLN A 552 0.06 -16.20 -10.42
CA GLN A 552 -1.38 -16.47 -10.49
C GLN A 552 -2.16 -15.63 -9.48
N ILE A 553 -3.41 -15.34 -9.80
CA ILE A 553 -4.39 -14.83 -8.86
C ILE A 553 -5.27 -16.00 -8.42
N VAL A 554 -5.30 -16.26 -7.12
CA VAL A 554 -6.25 -17.16 -6.48
C VAL A 554 -7.44 -16.35 -5.99
N GLU A 555 -8.64 -16.66 -6.45
CA GLU A 555 -9.87 -16.00 -6.02
C GLU A 555 -10.64 -16.88 -5.03
N ALA A 556 -11.07 -16.30 -3.92
CA ALA A 556 -11.83 -17.00 -2.89
C ALA A 556 -12.81 -16.09 -2.17
N ASP A 557 -13.93 -16.68 -1.72
CA ASP A 557 -14.82 -16.05 -0.75
C ASP A 557 -14.41 -16.49 0.66
N VAL A 558 -14.13 -15.54 1.53
CA VAL A 558 -13.63 -15.81 2.89
C VAL A 558 -14.45 -15.00 3.90
N PRO A 559 -14.83 -15.57 5.06
CA PRO A 559 -15.38 -14.77 6.14
C PRO A 559 -14.39 -13.69 6.58
N MET A 560 -14.86 -12.49 6.84
CA MET A 560 -13.97 -11.36 7.18
C MET A 560 -13.10 -11.65 8.42
N THR A 561 -13.63 -12.40 9.38
CA THR A 561 -12.86 -12.87 10.55
C THR A 561 -11.67 -13.76 10.17
N GLY A 562 -11.72 -14.44 9.05
CA GLY A 562 -10.65 -15.30 8.53
C GLY A 562 -9.45 -14.52 7.99
N LEU A 563 -9.59 -13.22 7.70
CA LEU A 563 -8.50 -12.38 7.20
C LEU A 563 -7.62 -11.78 8.30
N PHE A 564 -8.00 -11.89 9.57
CA PHE A 564 -7.14 -11.43 10.66
C PHE A 564 -5.83 -12.22 10.68
N GLY A 565 -4.70 -11.50 10.66
CA GLY A 565 -3.36 -12.07 10.57
C GLY A 565 -3.03 -12.75 9.24
N TYR A 566 -3.88 -12.62 8.22
CA TYR A 566 -3.62 -13.23 6.91
C TYR A 566 -2.39 -12.64 6.21
N CYS A 567 -2.16 -11.34 6.34
CA CYS A 567 -0.99 -10.65 5.79
C CYS A 567 0.32 -11.33 6.20
N THR A 568 0.50 -11.54 7.50
CA THR A 568 1.70 -12.20 8.06
C THR A 568 1.82 -13.63 7.60
N THR A 569 0.71 -14.39 7.61
CA THR A 569 0.70 -15.79 7.15
C THR A 569 1.06 -15.90 5.67
N LEU A 570 0.45 -15.07 4.82
CA LEU A 570 0.71 -15.07 3.38
C LEU A 570 2.19 -14.74 3.08
N ARG A 571 2.73 -13.72 3.74
CA ARG A 571 4.15 -13.34 3.57
C ARG A 571 5.10 -14.42 4.04
N SER A 572 4.83 -15.01 5.19
CA SER A 572 5.63 -16.13 5.70
C SER A 572 5.62 -17.32 4.73
N MET A 573 4.46 -17.67 4.21
CA MET A 573 4.26 -18.80 3.29
C MET A 573 4.94 -18.58 1.94
N THR A 574 4.96 -17.34 1.44
CA THR A 574 5.43 -16.99 0.09
C THR A 574 6.80 -16.31 0.09
N GLY A 575 7.50 -16.31 1.23
CA GLY A 575 8.76 -15.56 1.36
C GLY A 575 8.60 -14.06 1.05
N GLY A 576 7.45 -13.47 1.35
CA GLY A 576 7.15 -12.06 1.10
C GLY A 576 6.73 -11.70 -0.33
N ARG A 577 6.50 -12.69 -1.20
CA ARG A 577 6.08 -12.48 -2.60
C ARG A 577 4.58 -12.30 -2.75
N GLY A 578 3.78 -12.93 -1.88
CA GLY A 578 2.32 -12.87 -1.95
C GLY A 578 1.76 -11.50 -1.57
N THR A 579 0.76 -11.07 -2.32
CA THR A 579 -0.07 -9.90 -2.03
C THR A 579 -1.54 -10.27 -2.14
N TYR A 580 -2.41 -9.54 -1.46
CA TYR A 580 -3.85 -9.76 -1.57
C TYR A 580 -4.62 -8.45 -1.51
N GLU A 581 -5.79 -8.48 -2.11
CA GLU A 581 -6.82 -7.46 -2.00
C GLU A 581 -8.15 -8.13 -1.69
N TYR A 582 -9.06 -7.39 -1.08
CA TYR A 582 -10.39 -7.91 -0.80
C TYR A 582 -11.45 -6.84 -0.93
N THR A 583 -12.68 -7.29 -1.23
CA THR A 583 -13.87 -6.44 -1.28
C THR A 583 -15.02 -7.15 -0.58
N PHE A 584 -15.92 -6.38 0.04
CA PHE A 584 -17.13 -6.95 0.60
C PHE A 584 -17.96 -7.62 -0.53
N ALA A 585 -18.41 -8.85 -0.30
CA ALA A 585 -19.24 -9.60 -1.24
C ALA A 585 -20.70 -9.66 -0.79
N ARG A 586 -20.97 -10.20 0.39
CA ARG A 586 -22.32 -10.43 0.91
C ARG A 586 -22.30 -10.82 2.40
N TYR A 587 -23.48 -10.94 2.98
CA TYR A 587 -23.68 -11.59 4.27
C TYR A 587 -24.11 -13.04 4.09
N GLU A 588 -23.57 -13.94 4.91
CA GLU A 588 -23.98 -15.35 5.00
C GLU A 588 -24.20 -15.74 6.47
N GLN A 589 -25.05 -16.75 6.71
CA GLN A 589 -25.28 -17.24 8.06
C GLN A 589 -23.98 -17.77 8.67
N ALA A 590 -23.63 -17.26 9.86
CA ALA A 590 -22.48 -17.72 10.61
C ALA A 590 -22.71 -19.17 11.12
N PRO A 591 -21.66 -20.02 11.14
CA PRO A 591 -21.74 -21.32 11.81
C PRO A 591 -22.10 -21.19 13.29
N SER A 592 -22.73 -22.21 13.86
CA SER A 592 -23.22 -22.17 15.26
C SER A 592 -22.12 -21.81 16.26
N GLU A 593 -20.92 -22.36 16.09
CA GLU A 593 -19.76 -22.06 16.97
C GLU A 593 -19.37 -20.57 16.93
N VAL A 594 -19.38 -19.96 15.74
CA VAL A 594 -19.07 -18.53 15.56
C VAL A 594 -20.16 -17.68 16.18
N GLN A 595 -21.41 -18.06 15.95
CA GLN A 595 -22.56 -17.35 16.51
C GLN A 595 -22.56 -17.37 18.04
N GLU A 596 -22.37 -18.54 18.66
CA GLU A 596 -22.31 -18.69 20.11
C GLU A 596 -21.16 -17.89 20.74
N ALA A 597 -19.98 -17.96 20.12
CA ALA A 597 -18.81 -17.20 20.57
C ALA A 597 -19.05 -15.69 20.52
N GLU A 598 -19.68 -15.20 19.44
CA GLU A 598 -19.93 -13.77 19.27
C GLU A 598 -21.03 -13.25 20.20
N ILE A 599 -22.10 -14.05 20.42
CA ILE A 599 -23.15 -13.73 21.41
C ILE A 599 -22.55 -13.64 22.82
N ALA A 600 -21.71 -14.62 23.21
CA ALA A 600 -21.06 -14.62 24.52
C ALA A 600 -20.11 -13.42 24.71
N LYS A 601 -19.36 -13.08 23.68
CA LYS A 601 -18.46 -11.92 23.68
C LYS A 601 -19.24 -10.62 23.87
N ARG A 602 -20.33 -10.43 23.14
CA ARG A 602 -21.19 -9.23 23.25
C ARG A 602 -21.86 -9.12 24.61
N ALA A 603 -22.33 -10.22 25.16
CA ALA A 603 -22.92 -10.25 26.49
C ALA A 603 -21.91 -9.89 27.60
N ALA A 604 -20.62 -10.12 27.38
CA ALA A 604 -19.57 -9.73 28.31
C ALA A 604 -19.16 -8.24 28.17
N GLU A 605 -19.46 -7.59 27.05
CA GLU A 605 -19.17 -6.16 26.80
C GLU A 605 -20.32 -5.24 27.29
N GLU A 606 -21.56 -5.75 27.52
CA GLU A 606 -22.69 -5.02 28.12
C GLU A 606 -22.67 -5.06 29.64
#